data_4707aeb944f69666788221bf8ef5b755
#
_entry.id   4707aeb944f69666788221bf8ef5b755
#
_cell.length_a   1.000
_cell.length_b   1.000
_cell.length_c   1.000
_cell.angle_alpha   90.00
_cell.angle_beta   90.00
_cell.angle_gamma   90.00
#
_symmetry.space_group_name_H-M   'P 1'
#
loop_
_entity.id
_entity.type
_entity.pdbx_description
1 polymer ?
#
loop_
_entity_poly.entity_id
_entity_poly.type
_entity_poly.pdbx_seq_one_letter_code
_entity_poly.pdbx_strand_id
1 'polypeptide(L)'
;TIFNKDEQTNFRDINRFAVENPEEISRIKMKDRQGNEVILSKNEGIWFVNKKLKAFKPKIESLLNETIKNIRIKGPVAKTAQQNVIRKMVGRSIHVQIFKEDKCIRDYYVGSSNPDRSSTYIHINGSNTPYEAHIFGFASLLEPKFSTQEKDWFDQTVFDYSSEEIKSIEVIHHQDSNESFQIYQIDSSYSIKPKISSFSQSAARSYFSLFSFKNFEGYANYLDQKQKDSIKNATPFISIKVTPYVGKSSQLKLHRKGSFQMGNSLYDKRGQLILEDTERYFATFTNFPYLVTVQEYTMGKLLVKRSYLRP
;
A
#
# COMPACT_ATOMS: atom_id res chain seq x y z
N THR A 1 -18.64 -40.78 -34.11
CA THR A 1 -17.63 -40.29 -33.11
C THR A 1 -18.34 -39.27 -32.21
N ILE A 2 -18.76 -39.73 -31.06
CA ILE A 2 -19.44 -38.91 -30.03
C ILE A 2 -18.33 -38.17 -29.30
N PHE A 3 -18.06 -36.92 -29.70
CA PHE A 3 -17.29 -36.00 -28.86
C PHE A 3 -18.17 -35.54 -27.70
N ASN A 4 -17.77 -35.84 -26.51
CA ASN A 4 -18.47 -35.51 -25.28
C ASN A 4 -18.66 -33.99 -25.16
N LYS A 5 -19.92 -33.56 -25.07
CA LYS A 5 -20.32 -32.16 -24.86
C LYS A 5 -19.69 -31.52 -23.63
N ASP A 6 -19.27 -32.34 -22.66
CA ASP A 6 -18.59 -31.94 -21.41
C ASP A 6 -17.14 -31.47 -21.61
N GLU A 7 -16.41 -32.02 -22.61
CA GLU A 7 -15.03 -31.59 -22.90
C GLU A 7 -14.96 -30.22 -23.61
N GLN A 8 -15.93 -29.90 -24.47
CA GLN A 8 -15.98 -28.58 -25.12
C GLN A 8 -16.32 -27.44 -24.15
N THR A 9 -17.07 -27.74 -23.10
CA THR A 9 -17.39 -26.76 -22.05
C THR A 9 -16.15 -26.43 -21.21
N ASN A 10 -15.31 -27.43 -20.89
CA ASN A 10 -14.09 -27.27 -20.11
C ASN A 10 -13.03 -26.38 -20.80
N PHE A 11 -12.84 -26.47 -22.13
CA PHE A 11 -11.85 -25.64 -22.84
C PHE A 11 -12.27 -24.15 -22.95
N ARG A 12 -13.58 -23.87 -23.05
CA ARG A 12 -14.10 -22.49 -23.03
C ARG A 12 -13.96 -21.85 -21.64
N ASP A 13 -14.11 -22.63 -20.59
CA ASP A 13 -14.04 -22.12 -19.21
C ASP A 13 -12.62 -21.79 -18.77
N ILE A 14 -11.60 -22.52 -19.25
CA ILE A 14 -10.18 -22.29 -18.92
C ILE A 14 -9.72 -20.87 -19.28
N ASN A 15 -10.20 -20.32 -20.40
CA ASN A 15 -9.84 -18.98 -20.88
C ASN A 15 -10.65 -17.85 -20.22
N ARG A 16 -11.56 -18.15 -19.28
CA ARG A 16 -12.45 -17.16 -18.64
C ARG A 16 -11.91 -16.58 -17.35
N PHE A 17 -10.74 -16.97 -16.88
CA PHE A 17 -10.15 -16.48 -15.63
C PHE A 17 -9.08 -15.41 -15.86
N ALA A 18 -8.10 -15.67 -16.70
CA ALA A 18 -7.06 -14.70 -17.00
C ALA A 18 -7.55 -13.55 -17.92
N VAL A 19 -6.86 -12.42 -17.85
CA VAL A 19 -7.00 -11.30 -18.81
C VAL A 19 -5.66 -11.09 -19.47
N GLU A 20 -5.60 -11.27 -20.81
CA GLU A 20 -4.37 -11.20 -21.60
C GLU A 20 -3.80 -9.77 -21.64
N ASN A 21 -4.69 -8.77 -21.78
CA ASN A 21 -4.36 -7.34 -21.87
C ASN A 21 -4.83 -6.62 -20.60
N PRO A 22 -4.10 -6.73 -19.46
CA PRO A 22 -4.52 -6.15 -18.20
C PRO A 22 -4.51 -4.61 -18.19
N GLU A 23 -3.81 -3.96 -19.13
CA GLU A 23 -3.82 -2.52 -19.34
C GLU A 23 -5.20 -1.96 -19.74
N GLU A 24 -6.07 -2.78 -20.32
CA GLU A 24 -7.43 -2.43 -20.70
C GLU A 24 -8.41 -2.48 -19.52
N ILE A 25 -7.99 -3.04 -18.38
CA ILE A 25 -8.82 -3.11 -17.19
C ILE A 25 -9.02 -1.70 -16.62
N SER A 26 -10.27 -1.32 -16.46
CA SER A 26 -10.68 -0.03 -15.89
C SER A 26 -11.14 -0.13 -14.44
N ARG A 27 -11.66 -1.30 -14.02
CA ARG A 27 -12.20 -1.50 -12.68
C ARG A 27 -12.12 -2.96 -12.26
N ILE A 28 -11.79 -3.18 -10.97
CA ILE A 28 -11.81 -4.49 -10.32
C ILE A 28 -12.64 -4.35 -9.05
N LYS A 29 -13.67 -5.18 -8.90
CA LYS A 29 -14.50 -5.24 -7.71
C LYS A 29 -14.23 -6.55 -6.97
N MET A 30 -13.95 -6.49 -5.68
CA MET A 30 -13.67 -7.63 -4.82
C MET A 30 -14.59 -7.55 -3.60
N LYS A 31 -15.31 -8.63 -3.32
CA LYS A 31 -16.22 -8.71 -2.16
C LYS A 31 -16.10 -10.06 -1.48
N ASP A 32 -15.90 -10.07 -0.16
CA ASP A 32 -15.88 -11.31 0.62
C ASP A 32 -17.28 -11.68 1.14
N ARG A 33 -17.34 -12.81 1.84
CA ARG A 33 -18.58 -13.33 2.43
C ARG A 33 -18.99 -12.63 3.72
N GLN A 34 -18.11 -11.84 4.33
CA GLN A 34 -18.37 -10.99 5.49
C GLN A 34 -18.96 -9.62 5.10
N GLY A 35 -19.02 -9.32 3.79
CA GLY A 35 -19.56 -8.08 3.27
C GLY A 35 -18.52 -6.97 3.06
N ASN A 36 -17.23 -7.23 3.35
CA ASN A 36 -16.18 -6.27 2.99
C ASN A 36 -16.05 -6.19 1.47
N GLU A 37 -15.96 -4.97 0.97
CA GLU A 37 -15.89 -4.71 -0.46
C GLU A 37 -14.81 -3.68 -0.79
N VAL A 38 -14.00 -3.99 -1.81
CA VAL A 38 -13.03 -3.07 -2.38
C VAL A 38 -13.29 -2.93 -3.88
N ILE A 39 -13.35 -1.69 -4.32
CA ILE A 39 -13.42 -1.33 -5.74
C ILE A 39 -12.16 -0.57 -6.11
N LEU A 40 -11.33 -1.19 -6.95
CA LEU A 40 -10.20 -0.53 -7.60
C LEU A 40 -10.70 0.04 -8.92
N SER A 41 -10.55 1.33 -9.14
CA SER A 41 -11.00 1.99 -10.38
C SER A 41 -9.92 2.89 -10.95
N LYS A 42 -9.72 2.84 -12.27
CA LYS A 42 -8.75 3.64 -13.02
C LYS A 42 -9.41 4.91 -13.53
N ASN A 43 -8.81 6.07 -13.27
CA ASN A 43 -9.22 7.35 -13.81
C ASN A 43 -7.97 8.10 -14.29
N GLU A 44 -7.96 8.52 -15.56
CA GLU A 44 -6.81 9.21 -16.18
C GLU A 44 -5.46 8.50 -15.94
N GLY A 45 -5.47 7.16 -16.03
CA GLY A 45 -4.28 6.33 -15.82
C GLY A 45 -3.92 6.06 -14.36
N ILE A 46 -4.56 6.71 -13.40
CA ILE A 46 -4.31 6.56 -11.96
C ILE A 46 -5.39 5.64 -11.35
N TRP A 47 -4.97 4.69 -10.52
CA TRP A 47 -5.86 3.80 -9.80
C TRP A 47 -6.26 4.38 -8.44
N PHE A 48 -7.54 4.22 -8.10
CA PHE A 48 -8.15 4.66 -6.84
C PHE A 48 -8.84 3.50 -6.13
N VAL A 49 -8.81 3.53 -4.81
CA VAL A 49 -9.51 2.60 -3.93
C VAL A 49 -10.83 3.23 -3.50
N ASN A 50 -11.96 2.57 -3.81
CA ASN A 50 -13.31 3.02 -3.47
C ASN A 50 -13.59 4.50 -3.83
N LYS A 51 -12.93 5.00 -4.90
CA LYS A 51 -12.96 6.41 -5.34
C LYS A 51 -12.52 7.42 -4.28
N LYS A 52 -11.82 7.00 -3.23
CA LYS A 52 -11.40 7.85 -2.09
C LYS A 52 -9.93 8.25 -2.17
N LEU A 53 -9.05 7.27 -2.18
CA LEU A 53 -7.61 7.47 -2.12
C LEU A 53 -6.92 6.79 -3.29
N LYS A 54 -5.75 7.28 -3.67
CA LYS A 54 -4.90 6.62 -4.66
C LYS A 54 -4.56 5.22 -4.20
N ALA A 55 -4.52 4.29 -5.15
CA ALA A 55 -4.04 2.95 -4.91
C ALA A 55 -2.51 2.89 -5.05
N PHE A 56 -1.88 2.03 -4.25
CA PHE A 56 -0.45 1.80 -4.30
C PHE A 56 -0.06 1.14 -5.64
N LYS A 57 0.60 1.91 -6.49
CA LYS A 57 0.92 1.54 -7.86
C LYS A 57 1.62 0.18 -7.99
N PRO A 58 2.68 -0.15 -7.19
CA PRO A 58 3.34 -1.45 -7.31
C PRO A 58 2.40 -2.63 -7.01
N LYS A 59 1.48 -2.47 -6.07
CA LYS A 59 0.51 -3.53 -5.73
C LYS A 59 -0.53 -3.72 -6.84
N ILE A 60 -0.98 -2.64 -7.48
CA ILE A 60 -1.86 -2.72 -8.65
C ILE A 60 -1.15 -3.41 -9.81
N GLU A 61 0.09 -3.04 -10.09
CA GLU A 61 0.90 -3.66 -11.15
C GLU A 61 1.11 -5.15 -10.91
N SER A 62 1.40 -5.56 -9.68
CA SER A 62 1.50 -6.97 -9.30
C SER A 62 0.17 -7.72 -9.45
N LEU A 63 -0.97 -7.11 -9.06
CA LEU A 63 -2.28 -7.70 -9.26
C LEU A 63 -2.60 -7.90 -10.74
N LEU A 64 -2.34 -6.90 -11.57
CA LEU A 64 -2.65 -6.92 -13.01
C LEU A 64 -1.72 -7.86 -13.78
N ASN A 65 -0.40 -7.63 -13.68
CA ASN A 65 0.60 -8.24 -14.56
C ASN A 65 1.13 -9.58 -14.05
N GLU A 66 1.25 -9.74 -12.72
CA GLU A 66 1.75 -11.00 -12.15
C GLU A 66 0.61 -11.95 -11.81
N THR A 67 -0.56 -11.44 -11.38
CA THR A 67 -1.66 -12.27 -10.92
C THR A 67 -2.70 -12.49 -12.00
N ILE A 68 -3.49 -11.48 -12.37
CA ILE A 68 -4.66 -11.61 -13.27
C ILE A 68 -4.25 -12.13 -14.65
N LYS A 69 -3.15 -11.63 -15.21
CA LYS A 69 -2.62 -12.08 -16.50
C LYS A 69 -2.16 -13.54 -16.47
N ASN A 70 -1.68 -14.02 -15.33
CA ASN A 70 -1.00 -15.29 -15.20
C ASN A 70 -1.82 -16.37 -14.48
N ILE A 71 -3.10 -16.16 -14.25
CA ILE A 71 -3.99 -17.23 -13.75
C ILE A 71 -4.01 -18.36 -14.77
N ARG A 72 -3.69 -19.57 -14.31
CA ARG A 72 -3.78 -20.80 -15.11
C ARG A 72 -4.55 -21.85 -14.35
N ILE A 73 -5.38 -22.57 -15.08
CA ILE A 73 -6.19 -23.68 -14.53
C ILE A 73 -5.38 -24.96 -14.63
N LYS A 74 -5.24 -25.67 -13.51
CA LYS A 74 -4.66 -27.02 -13.47
C LYS A 74 -5.67 -28.08 -13.99
N GLY A 75 -6.94 -27.89 -13.63
CA GLY A 75 -8.03 -28.79 -14.03
C GLY A 75 -9.27 -28.57 -13.16
N PRO A 76 -10.38 -29.23 -13.51
CA PRO A 76 -11.57 -29.25 -12.68
C PRO A 76 -11.29 -30.04 -11.39
N VAL A 77 -11.92 -29.64 -10.30
CA VAL A 77 -11.91 -30.41 -9.06
C VAL A 77 -12.56 -31.79 -9.31
N ALA A 78 -11.99 -32.86 -8.73
CA ALA A 78 -12.53 -34.21 -8.86
C ALA A 78 -14.02 -34.26 -8.48
N LYS A 79 -14.85 -34.96 -9.27
CA LYS A 79 -16.32 -34.97 -9.09
C LYS A 79 -16.76 -35.30 -7.66
N THR A 80 -16.05 -36.21 -7.01
CA THR A 80 -16.32 -36.61 -5.60
C THR A 80 -16.05 -35.52 -4.58
N ALA A 81 -15.19 -34.55 -4.90
CA ALA A 81 -14.81 -33.45 -4.01
C ALA A 81 -15.56 -32.13 -4.31
N GLN A 82 -16.19 -32.00 -5.47
CA GLN A 82 -16.80 -30.74 -5.94
C GLN A 82 -17.81 -30.16 -4.95
N GLN A 83 -18.74 -30.97 -4.43
CA GLN A 83 -19.74 -30.49 -3.48
C GLN A 83 -19.12 -29.94 -2.19
N ASN A 84 -18.07 -30.61 -1.70
CA ASN A 84 -17.36 -30.14 -0.50
C ASN A 84 -16.61 -28.83 -0.76
N VAL A 85 -15.95 -28.72 -1.92
CA VAL A 85 -15.25 -27.49 -2.33
C VAL A 85 -16.25 -26.34 -2.48
N ILE A 86 -17.37 -26.53 -3.19
CA ILE A 86 -18.41 -25.50 -3.33
C ILE A 86 -18.93 -25.06 -1.97
N ARG A 87 -19.22 -26.00 -1.04
CA ARG A 87 -19.67 -25.66 0.32
C ARG A 87 -18.65 -24.80 1.07
N LYS A 88 -17.36 -25.11 0.97
CA LYS A 88 -16.28 -24.30 1.54
C LYS A 88 -16.25 -22.90 0.92
N MET A 89 -16.39 -22.80 -0.41
CA MET A 89 -16.38 -21.51 -1.13
C MET A 89 -17.60 -20.66 -0.80
N VAL A 90 -18.77 -21.26 -0.53
CA VAL A 90 -19.96 -20.50 -0.05
C VAL A 90 -19.67 -19.81 1.28
N GLY A 91 -18.94 -20.46 2.18
CA GLY A 91 -18.58 -19.88 3.49
C GLY A 91 -17.39 -18.93 3.43
N ARG A 92 -16.45 -19.16 2.51
CA ARG A 92 -15.19 -18.41 2.43
C ARG A 92 -14.70 -18.30 0.99
N SER A 93 -15.08 -17.25 0.32
CA SER A 93 -14.54 -16.91 -0.98
C SER A 93 -14.60 -15.41 -1.21
N ILE A 94 -13.81 -14.94 -2.16
CA ILE A 94 -13.82 -13.55 -2.62
C ILE A 94 -14.46 -13.56 -4.02
N HIS A 95 -15.55 -12.82 -4.18
CA HIS A 95 -16.17 -12.55 -5.47
C HIS A 95 -15.36 -11.48 -6.18
N VAL A 96 -14.81 -11.81 -7.35
CA VAL A 96 -13.96 -10.95 -8.17
C VAL A 96 -14.67 -10.68 -9.48
N GLN A 97 -14.90 -9.40 -9.76
CA GLN A 97 -15.44 -8.93 -11.04
C GLN A 97 -14.45 -7.96 -11.67
N ILE A 98 -14.09 -8.19 -12.93
CA ILE A 98 -13.13 -7.38 -13.68
C ILE A 98 -13.85 -6.74 -14.86
N PHE A 99 -13.63 -5.44 -15.04
CA PHE A 99 -14.33 -4.65 -16.05
C PHE A 99 -13.34 -3.99 -17.01
N LYS A 100 -13.73 -3.97 -18.26
CA LYS A 100 -13.20 -3.09 -19.30
C LYS A 100 -14.30 -2.06 -19.58
N GLU A 101 -14.04 -0.79 -19.30
CA GLU A 101 -15.08 0.24 -19.26
C GLU A 101 -16.25 -0.19 -18.36
N ASP A 102 -17.46 -0.25 -18.86
CA ASP A 102 -18.64 -0.70 -18.11
C ASP A 102 -18.95 -2.20 -18.29
N LYS A 103 -18.23 -2.89 -19.20
CA LYS A 103 -18.47 -4.30 -19.47
C LYS A 103 -17.73 -5.18 -18.47
N CYS A 104 -18.46 -6.05 -17.75
CA CYS A 104 -17.86 -7.11 -16.94
C CYS A 104 -17.28 -8.19 -17.86
N ILE A 105 -15.96 -8.31 -17.90
CA ILE A 105 -15.23 -9.26 -18.74
C ILE A 105 -14.84 -10.53 -18.00
N ARG A 106 -14.77 -10.49 -16.66
CA ARG A 106 -14.50 -11.65 -15.79
C ARG A 106 -15.37 -11.57 -14.54
N ASP A 107 -15.93 -12.70 -14.17
CA ASP A 107 -16.81 -12.83 -13.00
C ASP A 107 -16.61 -14.23 -12.39
N TYR A 108 -15.90 -14.29 -11.24
CA TYR A 108 -15.55 -15.54 -10.59
C TYR A 108 -15.34 -15.40 -9.09
N TYR A 109 -15.33 -16.51 -8.40
CA TYR A 109 -15.02 -16.61 -6.97
C TYR A 109 -13.64 -17.19 -6.77
N VAL A 110 -12.83 -16.59 -5.90
CA VAL A 110 -11.55 -17.10 -5.43
C VAL A 110 -11.75 -17.68 -4.04
N GLY A 111 -11.53 -18.97 -3.90
CA GLY A 111 -11.66 -19.71 -2.63
C GLY A 111 -10.33 -19.86 -1.90
N SER A 112 -10.30 -20.76 -0.92
CA SER A 112 -9.09 -21.14 -0.19
C SER A 112 -8.15 -22.00 -1.04
N SER A 113 -6.92 -22.19 -0.53
CA SER A 113 -5.99 -23.17 -1.10
C SER A 113 -6.52 -24.61 -0.96
N ASN A 114 -6.05 -25.48 -1.85
CA ASN A 114 -6.20 -26.93 -1.69
C ASN A 114 -5.33 -27.43 -0.51
N PRO A 115 -5.52 -28.69 -0.04
CA PRO A 115 -4.85 -29.20 1.15
C PRO A 115 -3.32 -29.18 1.11
N ASP A 116 -2.71 -29.42 -0.04
CA ASP A 116 -1.25 -29.38 -0.24
C ASP A 116 -0.70 -27.97 -0.51
N ARG A 117 -1.58 -26.97 -0.58
CA ARG A 117 -1.25 -25.56 -0.85
C ARG A 117 -0.56 -25.33 -2.20
N SER A 118 -0.75 -26.21 -3.16
CA SER A 118 -0.19 -26.11 -4.52
C SER A 118 -1.08 -25.34 -5.49
N SER A 119 -2.34 -25.11 -5.12
CA SER A 119 -3.34 -24.40 -5.94
C SER A 119 -4.39 -23.72 -5.06
N THR A 120 -5.17 -22.86 -5.68
CA THR A 120 -6.32 -22.17 -5.09
C THR A 120 -7.58 -22.63 -5.81
N TYR A 121 -8.65 -22.89 -5.09
CA TYR A 121 -9.94 -23.17 -5.70
C TYR A 121 -10.52 -21.90 -6.31
N ILE A 122 -11.02 -22.01 -7.54
CA ILE A 122 -11.65 -20.93 -8.28
C ILE A 122 -12.93 -21.42 -8.95
N HIS A 123 -13.93 -20.55 -9.05
CA HIS A 123 -15.24 -20.94 -9.58
C HIS A 123 -15.86 -19.80 -10.39
N ILE A 124 -16.26 -20.06 -11.64
CA ILE A 124 -16.94 -19.07 -12.49
C ILE A 124 -18.34 -18.84 -11.94
N ASN A 125 -18.75 -17.58 -11.83
CA ASN A 125 -20.12 -17.25 -11.46
C ASN A 125 -21.12 -17.84 -12.47
N GLY A 126 -22.11 -18.60 -11.95
CA GLY A 126 -23.10 -19.30 -12.78
C GLY A 126 -22.65 -20.64 -13.35
N SER A 127 -21.43 -21.12 -13.06
CA SER A 127 -20.98 -22.48 -13.40
C SER A 127 -21.32 -23.49 -12.29
N ASN A 128 -21.32 -24.77 -12.61
CA ASN A 128 -21.47 -25.84 -11.63
C ASN A 128 -20.13 -26.49 -11.24
N THR A 129 -19.06 -26.17 -11.95
CA THR A 129 -17.77 -26.86 -11.80
C THR A 129 -16.74 -25.94 -11.17
N PRO A 130 -16.20 -26.24 -9.99
CA PRO A 130 -15.03 -25.56 -9.42
C PRO A 130 -13.74 -26.11 -10.04
N TYR A 131 -12.73 -25.24 -10.12
CA TYR A 131 -11.42 -25.55 -10.68
C TYR A 131 -10.32 -25.32 -9.67
N GLU A 132 -9.16 -25.94 -9.91
CA GLU A 132 -7.91 -25.62 -9.25
C GLU A 132 -7.09 -24.68 -10.15
N ALA A 133 -6.64 -23.56 -9.60
CA ALA A 133 -5.86 -22.55 -10.29
C ALA A 133 -4.56 -22.21 -9.57
N HIS A 134 -3.57 -21.76 -10.34
CA HIS A 134 -2.30 -21.25 -9.83
C HIS A 134 -1.88 -20.03 -10.64
N ILE A 135 -0.84 -19.33 -10.18
CA ILE A 135 -0.22 -18.22 -10.91
C ILE A 135 0.99 -18.79 -11.65
N PHE A 136 0.97 -18.74 -12.98
CA PHE A 136 2.09 -19.23 -13.79
C PHE A 136 3.35 -18.41 -13.51
N GLY A 137 4.48 -19.09 -13.29
CA GLY A 137 5.77 -18.47 -13.00
C GLY A 137 5.96 -18.01 -11.55
N PHE A 138 4.96 -18.21 -10.66
CA PHE A 138 5.04 -17.79 -9.27
C PHE A 138 4.60 -18.92 -8.32
N ALA A 139 5.40 -19.17 -7.29
CA ALA A 139 5.05 -20.11 -6.22
C ALA A 139 4.13 -19.43 -5.18
N SER A 140 3.00 -18.87 -5.62
CA SER A 140 2.08 -18.15 -4.73
C SER A 140 0.62 -18.54 -4.98
N LEU A 141 -0.17 -18.48 -3.92
CA LEU A 141 -1.61 -18.70 -3.96
C LEU A 141 -2.35 -17.46 -4.46
N LEU A 142 -3.51 -17.65 -5.06
CA LEU A 142 -4.37 -16.57 -5.56
C LEU A 142 -5.07 -15.81 -4.42
N GLU A 143 -5.58 -16.50 -3.40
CA GLU A 143 -6.38 -15.90 -2.33
C GLU A 143 -5.74 -14.65 -1.71
N PRO A 144 -4.44 -14.62 -1.31
CA PRO A 144 -3.82 -13.44 -0.71
C PRO A 144 -3.66 -12.26 -1.66
N LYS A 145 -3.79 -12.47 -2.96
CA LYS A 145 -3.66 -11.41 -3.97
C LYS A 145 -4.94 -10.57 -4.12
N PHE A 146 -6.08 -11.10 -3.69
CA PHE A 146 -7.39 -10.45 -3.78
C PHE A 146 -7.88 -10.01 -2.40
N SER A 147 -7.25 -8.96 -1.82
CA SER A 147 -7.66 -8.42 -0.52
C SER A 147 -8.94 -7.60 -0.63
N THR A 148 -9.89 -7.83 0.30
CA THR A 148 -11.11 -7.04 0.47
C THR A 148 -10.97 -5.95 1.53
N GLN A 149 -9.75 -5.70 2.02
CA GLN A 149 -9.45 -4.64 2.95
C GLN A 149 -8.94 -3.39 2.20
N GLU A 150 -9.64 -2.26 2.30
CA GLU A 150 -9.27 -1.00 1.62
C GLU A 150 -7.82 -0.59 1.90
N LYS A 151 -7.41 -0.68 3.17
CA LYS A 151 -6.10 -0.25 3.66
C LYS A 151 -4.93 -0.97 2.98
N ASP A 152 -5.17 -2.19 2.51
CA ASP A 152 -4.14 -2.97 1.82
C ASP A 152 -3.79 -2.40 0.44
N TRP A 153 -4.66 -1.56 -0.10
CA TRP A 153 -4.52 -1.00 -1.45
C TRP A 153 -4.13 0.47 -1.48
N PHE A 154 -4.25 1.20 -0.36
CA PHE A 154 -3.93 2.63 -0.35
C PHE A 154 -2.45 2.88 -0.65
N ASP A 155 -2.21 3.97 -1.37
CA ASP A 155 -0.86 4.48 -1.62
C ASP A 155 -0.15 4.77 -0.28
N GLN A 156 1.03 4.19 -0.10
CA GLN A 156 1.83 4.32 1.12
C GLN A 156 2.84 5.46 1.03
N THR A 157 2.84 6.21 -0.05
CA THR A 157 3.79 7.27 -0.30
C THR A 157 3.53 8.49 0.58
N VAL A 158 4.54 8.89 1.35
CA VAL A 158 4.57 10.12 2.15
C VAL A 158 5.19 11.26 1.33
N PHE A 159 6.37 11.00 0.77
CA PHE A 159 7.08 11.88 -0.16
C PHE A 159 7.64 11.08 -1.33
N ASP A 160 7.49 11.61 -2.52
CA ASP A 160 8.12 11.08 -3.73
C ASP A 160 8.37 12.26 -4.69
N TYR A 161 9.48 12.95 -4.43
CA TYR A 161 9.91 14.12 -5.20
C TYR A 161 11.34 13.92 -5.67
N SER A 162 11.62 14.24 -6.91
CA SER A 162 13.00 14.51 -7.36
C SER A 162 13.48 15.85 -6.80
N SER A 163 14.79 16.04 -6.68
CA SER A 163 15.36 17.27 -6.15
C SER A 163 14.92 18.51 -6.95
N GLU A 164 14.75 18.36 -8.26
CA GLU A 164 14.40 19.43 -9.20
C GLU A 164 12.93 19.85 -9.08
N GLU A 165 12.06 18.98 -8.59
CA GLU A 165 10.65 19.29 -8.36
C GLU A 165 10.43 20.14 -7.11
N ILE A 166 11.38 20.15 -6.16
CA ILE A 166 11.21 20.79 -4.86
C ILE A 166 11.59 22.27 -4.92
N LYS A 167 10.63 23.17 -4.67
CA LYS A 167 10.85 24.58 -4.51
C LYS A 167 11.38 24.95 -3.13
N SER A 168 10.83 24.34 -2.06
CA SER A 168 11.28 24.58 -0.70
C SER A 168 10.94 23.42 0.24
N ILE A 169 11.77 23.29 1.28
CA ILE A 169 11.55 22.37 2.40
C ILE A 169 11.58 23.19 3.69
N GLU A 170 10.52 23.06 4.49
CA GLU A 170 10.41 23.65 5.82
C GLU A 170 10.43 22.54 6.87
N VAL A 171 11.30 22.69 7.88
CA VAL A 171 11.43 21.75 9.00
C VAL A 171 11.20 22.54 10.28
N ILE A 172 10.21 22.12 11.07
CA ILE A 172 9.86 22.74 12.36
C ILE A 172 10.12 21.74 13.45
N HIS A 173 11.10 22.04 14.30
CA HIS A 173 11.38 21.33 15.55
C HIS A 173 10.55 21.97 16.68
N HIS A 174 9.43 21.34 17.05
CA HIS A 174 8.50 21.93 18.03
C HIS A 174 9.04 21.98 19.46
N GLN A 175 10.05 21.15 19.79
CA GLN A 175 10.70 21.14 21.09
C GLN A 175 11.93 22.07 21.16
N ASP A 176 12.49 22.45 20.00
CA ASP A 176 13.66 23.33 19.88
C ASP A 176 13.52 24.21 18.61
N SER A 177 12.80 25.31 18.75
CA SER A 177 12.52 26.20 17.63
C SER A 177 13.77 26.78 16.98
N ASN A 178 14.90 26.88 17.72
CA ASN A 178 16.17 27.38 17.18
C ASN A 178 16.75 26.46 16.10
N GLU A 179 16.38 25.18 16.09
CA GLU A 179 16.80 24.21 15.07
C GLU A 179 15.84 24.13 13.88
N SER A 180 14.75 24.91 13.91
CA SER A 180 13.81 25.01 12.79
C SER A 180 14.42 25.84 11.66
N PHE A 181 14.09 25.43 10.40
CA PHE A 181 14.61 26.12 9.21
C PHE A 181 13.71 25.91 8.01
N GLN A 182 13.93 26.74 7.00
CA GLN A 182 13.38 26.55 5.64
C GLN A 182 14.47 26.76 4.61
N ILE A 183 14.63 25.80 3.70
CA ILE A 183 15.53 25.89 2.55
C ILE A 183 14.69 26.15 1.30
N TYR A 184 15.16 27.07 0.49
CA TYR A 184 14.60 27.39 -0.82
C TYR A 184 15.61 27.03 -1.90
N GLN A 185 15.15 26.41 -2.96
CA GLN A 185 15.92 26.22 -4.18
C GLN A 185 15.62 27.39 -5.13
N ILE A 186 16.67 28.04 -5.61
CA ILE A 186 16.60 29.15 -6.56
C ILE A 186 17.61 28.84 -7.66
N ASP A 187 17.10 28.46 -8.83
CA ASP A 187 17.90 27.96 -9.94
C ASP A 187 18.79 26.77 -9.48
N SER A 188 20.12 26.93 -9.58
CA SER A 188 21.10 25.90 -9.18
C SER A 188 21.64 26.08 -7.76
N SER A 189 21.12 27.04 -6.98
CA SER A 189 21.58 27.38 -5.64
C SER A 189 20.50 27.22 -4.59
N TYR A 190 20.92 27.22 -3.32
CA TYR A 190 20.03 27.08 -2.17
C TYR A 190 20.20 28.26 -1.23
N SER A 191 19.12 28.66 -0.58
CA SER A 191 19.12 29.67 0.48
C SER A 191 18.38 29.14 1.71
N ILE A 192 18.73 29.63 2.91
CA ILE A 192 18.15 29.18 4.17
C ILE A 192 17.57 30.35 4.98
N LYS A 193 16.46 30.08 5.66
CA LYS A 193 15.89 30.97 6.70
C LYS A 193 15.68 30.18 7.99
N PRO A 194 16.04 30.76 9.17
CA PRO A 194 16.83 31.95 9.36
C PRO A 194 18.24 31.79 8.76
N LYS A 195 18.86 32.91 8.34
CA LYS A 195 20.23 32.91 7.83
C LYS A 195 21.21 32.34 8.87
N ILE A 196 22.18 31.57 8.41
CA ILE A 196 23.31 31.07 9.20
C ILE A 196 24.61 31.61 8.61
N SER A 197 25.62 31.79 9.44
CA SER A 197 26.90 32.41 9.04
C SER A 197 27.65 31.60 7.97
N SER A 198 27.51 30.29 8.00
CA SER A 198 28.13 29.38 7.02
C SER A 198 27.06 28.38 6.56
N PHE A 199 26.58 28.53 5.34
CA PHE A 199 25.56 27.64 4.76
C PHE A 199 26.17 26.76 3.67
N SER A 200 26.05 25.43 3.86
CA SER A 200 26.60 24.44 2.94
C SER A 200 25.63 24.16 1.78
N GLN A 201 26.00 24.57 0.57
CA GLN A 201 25.24 24.26 -0.65
C GLN A 201 25.22 22.74 -0.93
N SER A 202 26.30 22.04 -0.63
CA SER A 202 26.39 20.59 -0.82
C SER A 202 25.48 19.83 0.16
N ALA A 203 25.45 20.24 1.43
CA ALA A 203 24.54 19.67 2.43
C ALA A 203 23.07 19.91 2.04
N ALA A 204 22.71 21.09 1.58
CA ALA A 204 21.39 21.41 1.09
C ALA A 204 20.99 20.53 -0.11
N ARG A 205 21.87 20.39 -1.08
CA ARG A 205 21.65 19.51 -2.25
C ARG A 205 21.42 18.07 -1.85
N SER A 206 22.28 17.54 -0.96
CA SER A 206 22.13 16.18 -0.42
C SER A 206 20.83 16.02 0.35
N TYR A 207 20.40 17.02 1.11
CA TYR A 207 19.14 16.98 1.84
C TYR A 207 17.92 16.93 0.89
N PHE A 208 17.91 17.72 -0.19
CA PHE A 208 16.83 17.68 -1.17
C PHE A 208 16.67 16.30 -1.85
N SER A 209 17.77 15.58 -2.08
CA SER A 209 17.72 14.24 -2.68
C SER A 209 17.10 13.16 -1.78
N LEU A 210 16.89 13.45 -0.49
CA LEU A 210 16.33 12.48 0.44
C LEU A 210 14.81 12.30 0.34
N PHE A 211 14.10 13.12 -0.44
CA PHE A 211 12.64 13.16 -0.47
C PHE A 211 12.00 12.26 -1.53
N SER A 212 12.76 11.41 -2.20
CA SER A 212 12.27 10.38 -3.11
C SER A 212 11.90 9.09 -2.36
N PHE A 213 10.83 8.41 -2.80
CA PHE A 213 10.42 7.08 -2.33
C PHE A 213 10.31 6.93 -0.81
N LYS A 214 9.71 7.91 -0.11
CA LYS A 214 9.44 7.85 1.32
C LYS A 214 8.06 7.30 1.57
N ASN A 215 7.99 6.08 2.10
CA ASN A 215 6.75 5.39 2.41
C ASN A 215 6.57 5.23 3.92
N PHE A 216 5.32 5.13 4.37
CA PHE A 216 5.04 4.69 5.73
C PHE A 216 5.14 3.15 5.84
N GLU A 217 5.35 2.63 7.05
CA GLU A 217 5.52 1.20 7.31
C GLU A 217 4.18 0.47 7.45
N GLY A 218 3.24 1.08 8.17
CA GLY A 218 1.95 0.43 8.44
C GLY A 218 0.98 1.34 9.18
N TYR A 219 -0.18 0.78 9.52
CA TYR A 219 -1.24 1.48 10.22
C TYR A 219 -1.17 1.22 11.72
N ALA A 220 -1.47 2.23 12.54
CA ALA A 220 -1.60 2.09 13.99
C ALA A 220 -2.92 1.39 14.39
N ASN A 221 -3.19 0.19 13.80
CA ASN A 221 -4.45 -0.53 13.99
C ASN A 221 -4.64 -1.11 15.39
N TYR A 222 -3.55 -1.29 16.14
CA TYR A 222 -3.56 -1.78 17.52
C TYR A 222 -4.02 -0.73 18.55
N LEU A 223 -4.14 0.53 18.14
CA LEU A 223 -4.69 1.61 18.97
C LEU A 223 -6.21 1.73 18.75
N ASP A 224 -6.93 2.04 19.80
CA ASP A 224 -8.33 2.43 19.71
C ASP A 224 -8.50 3.84 19.11
N GLN A 225 -9.73 4.26 18.82
CA GLN A 225 -9.99 5.55 18.17
C GLN A 225 -9.61 6.73 19.06
N LYS A 226 -9.87 6.66 20.37
CA LYS A 226 -9.54 7.72 21.34
C LYS A 226 -8.03 7.94 21.42
N GLN A 227 -7.26 6.86 21.45
CA GLN A 227 -5.80 6.93 21.43
C GLN A 227 -5.27 7.55 20.11
N LYS A 228 -5.83 7.14 18.96
CA LYS A 228 -5.46 7.73 17.67
C LYS A 228 -5.75 9.21 17.60
N ASP A 229 -6.91 9.64 18.08
CA ASP A 229 -7.31 11.04 18.07
C ASP A 229 -6.46 11.88 19.02
N SER A 230 -6.14 11.33 20.20
CA SER A 230 -5.20 11.97 21.14
C SER A 230 -3.84 12.22 20.50
N ILE A 231 -3.25 11.23 19.81
CA ILE A 231 -1.96 11.36 19.13
C ILE A 231 -2.04 12.39 18.00
N LYS A 232 -3.09 12.34 17.17
CA LYS A 232 -3.25 13.28 16.05
C LYS A 232 -3.39 14.73 16.49
N ASN A 233 -4.00 14.96 17.66
CA ASN A 233 -4.24 16.29 18.21
C ASN A 233 -3.06 16.79 19.06
N ALA A 234 -2.15 15.91 19.46
CA ALA A 234 -0.95 16.30 20.19
C ALA A 234 0.01 17.11 19.30
N THR A 235 0.79 17.97 19.92
CA THR A 235 1.88 18.67 19.22
C THR A 235 2.92 17.67 18.72
N PRO A 236 3.23 17.61 17.43
CA PRO A 236 4.27 16.74 16.92
C PRO A 236 5.63 17.20 17.45
N PHE A 237 6.61 16.31 17.54
CA PHE A 237 7.97 16.75 17.89
C PHE A 237 8.68 17.41 16.70
N ILE A 238 8.30 17.04 15.46
CA ILE A 238 8.80 17.62 14.23
C ILE A 238 7.73 17.64 13.15
N SER A 239 7.73 18.69 12.33
CA SER A 239 6.92 18.80 11.12
C SER A 239 7.80 19.12 9.92
N ILE A 240 7.57 18.46 8.80
CA ILE A 240 8.30 18.65 7.55
C ILE A 240 7.29 18.98 6.46
N LYS A 241 7.47 20.13 5.79
CA LYS A 241 6.64 20.55 4.67
C LYS A 241 7.49 20.68 3.42
N VAL A 242 7.11 19.97 2.38
CA VAL A 242 7.71 20.06 1.04
C VAL A 242 6.76 20.85 0.15
N THR A 243 7.26 21.90 -0.48
CA THR A 243 6.53 22.70 -1.46
C THR A 243 7.20 22.49 -2.82
N PRO A 244 6.53 21.84 -3.78
CA PRO A 244 7.06 21.68 -5.13
C PRO A 244 6.88 22.95 -5.96
N TYR A 245 7.57 23.05 -7.12
CA TYR A 245 7.33 24.11 -8.09
C TYR A 245 5.94 24.00 -8.72
N VAL A 246 5.46 22.79 -8.92
CA VAL A 246 4.13 22.50 -9.50
C VAL A 246 3.36 21.57 -8.58
N GLY A 247 2.11 21.91 -8.30
CA GLY A 247 1.23 21.09 -7.46
C GLY A 247 1.07 21.60 -6.04
N LYS A 248 0.52 20.75 -5.16
CA LYS A 248 0.22 21.10 -3.76
C LYS A 248 1.36 20.70 -2.84
N SER A 249 1.57 21.49 -1.79
CA SER A 249 2.51 21.15 -0.72
C SER A 249 2.08 19.90 0.03
N SER A 250 3.06 19.07 0.41
CA SER A 250 2.89 17.91 1.29
C SER A 250 3.50 18.21 2.65
N GLN A 251 2.82 17.84 3.72
CA GLN A 251 3.29 18.00 5.09
C GLN A 251 3.24 16.67 5.83
N LEU A 252 4.34 16.34 6.50
CA LEU A 252 4.48 15.21 7.43
C LEU A 252 4.59 15.77 8.85
N LYS A 253 3.86 15.18 9.81
CA LYS A 253 3.97 15.45 11.25
C LYS A 253 4.32 14.16 11.95
N LEU A 254 5.37 14.18 12.77
CA LEU A 254 5.83 13.02 13.51
C LEU A 254 5.59 13.19 15.00
N HIS A 255 5.08 12.14 15.62
CA HIS A 255 4.82 12.03 17.06
C HIS A 255 5.63 10.87 17.63
N ARG A 256 6.19 11.06 18.82
CA ARG A 256 6.92 10.00 19.51
C ARG A 256 5.99 8.87 19.88
N LYS A 257 6.52 7.66 19.82
CA LYS A 257 5.81 6.44 20.17
C LYS A 257 6.33 5.92 21.49
N GLY A 258 5.48 5.84 22.51
CA GLY A 258 5.85 5.30 23.81
C GLY A 258 6.12 3.79 23.74
N SER A 259 7.01 3.31 24.59
CA SER A 259 7.40 1.89 24.64
C SER A 259 6.24 0.95 24.96
N PHE A 260 5.27 1.37 25.77
CA PHE A 260 4.06 0.60 26.09
C PHE A 260 3.17 0.33 24.84
N GLN A 261 3.39 1.05 23.76
CA GLN A 261 2.69 0.89 22.48
C GLN A 261 3.45 -0.02 21.50
N MET A 262 4.58 -0.57 21.91
CA MET A 262 5.44 -1.39 21.03
C MET A 262 5.01 -2.84 20.93
N GLY A 263 4.28 -3.36 21.91
CA GLY A 263 3.94 -4.78 21.99
C GLY A 263 5.13 -5.71 22.28
N ASN A 264 6.32 -5.14 22.56
CA ASN A 264 7.58 -5.84 22.79
C ASN A 264 8.07 -5.64 24.25
N SER A 265 9.25 -6.17 24.54
CA SER A 265 9.90 -5.97 25.85
C SER A 265 10.05 -4.48 26.14
N LEU A 266 9.63 -4.07 27.34
CA LEU A 266 9.77 -2.71 27.85
C LEU A 266 11.20 -2.39 28.33
N TYR A 267 12.10 -3.36 28.29
CA TYR A 267 13.47 -3.25 28.82
C TYR A 267 14.50 -3.51 27.72
N ASP A 268 15.58 -2.74 27.75
CA ASP A 268 16.73 -2.96 26.87
C ASP A 268 17.56 -4.19 27.31
N LYS A 269 18.64 -4.48 26.56
CA LYS A 269 19.56 -5.60 26.86
C LYS A 269 20.28 -5.47 28.21
N ARG A 270 20.26 -4.28 28.81
CA ARG A 270 20.87 -3.97 30.12
C ARG A 270 19.81 -3.95 31.23
N GLY A 271 18.55 -4.29 30.92
CA GLY A 271 17.46 -4.25 31.91
C GLY A 271 16.93 -2.84 32.20
N GLN A 272 17.28 -1.82 31.43
CA GLN A 272 16.77 -0.47 31.59
C GLN A 272 15.44 -0.30 30.88
N LEU A 273 14.50 0.41 31.55
CA LEU A 273 13.18 0.69 30.97
C LEU A 273 13.33 1.58 29.72
N ILE A 274 12.80 1.11 28.61
CA ILE A 274 12.71 1.86 27.36
C ILE A 274 11.42 2.70 27.43
N LEU A 275 11.55 4.01 27.49
CA LEU A 275 10.40 4.92 27.56
C LEU A 275 9.79 5.24 26.19
N GLU A 276 10.58 5.23 25.13
CA GLU A 276 10.18 5.56 23.77
C GLU A 276 10.68 4.51 22.79
N ASP A 277 9.88 4.26 21.74
CA ASP A 277 10.30 3.48 20.58
C ASP A 277 11.31 4.31 19.78
N THR A 278 12.56 3.85 19.70
CA THR A 278 13.63 4.53 18.96
C THR A 278 13.67 4.14 17.49
N GLU A 279 12.91 3.11 17.10
CA GLU A 279 12.90 2.60 15.72
C GLU A 279 11.72 3.13 14.90
N ARG A 280 10.66 3.62 15.57
CA ARG A 280 9.41 4.02 14.92
C ARG A 280 8.79 5.27 15.52
N TYR A 281 8.11 6.02 14.66
CA TYR A 281 7.29 7.16 15.03
C TYR A 281 5.86 6.97 14.57
N PHE A 282 4.90 7.60 15.25
CA PHE A 282 3.59 7.83 14.66
C PHE A 282 3.66 9.00 13.68
N ALA A 283 2.91 8.90 12.59
CA ALA A 283 2.89 9.92 11.56
C ALA A 283 1.48 10.23 11.07
N THR A 284 1.27 11.52 10.76
CA THR A 284 0.16 12.02 9.96
C THR A 284 0.71 12.84 8.80
N PHE A 285 0.05 12.82 7.64
CA PHE A 285 0.48 13.60 6.49
C PHE A 285 -0.70 14.08 5.65
N THR A 286 -0.42 15.05 4.79
CA THR A 286 -1.43 15.74 3.99
C THR A 286 -2.27 14.76 3.17
N ASN A 287 -3.60 14.98 3.18
CA ASN A 287 -4.58 14.20 2.41
C ASN A 287 -4.67 12.71 2.76
N PHE A 288 -4.14 12.30 3.91
CA PHE A 288 -4.24 10.93 4.38
C PHE A 288 -4.90 10.88 5.77
N PRO A 289 -6.07 10.21 5.91
CA PRO A 289 -6.89 10.34 7.13
C PRO A 289 -6.43 9.45 8.29
N TYR A 290 -5.54 8.48 8.01
CA TYR A 290 -5.15 7.48 9.01
C TYR A 290 -3.88 7.88 9.76
N LEU A 291 -3.82 7.49 11.03
CA LEU A 291 -2.58 7.47 11.79
C LEU A 291 -1.75 6.26 11.36
N VAL A 292 -0.51 6.50 10.98
CA VAL A 292 0.41 5.46 10.48
C VAL A 292 1.68 5.41 11.34
N THR A 293 2.47 4.36 11.11
CA THR A 293 3.83 4.26 11.65
C THR A 293 4.85 4.43 10.53
N VAL A 294 5.94 5.11 10.83
CA VAL A 294 7.10 5.26 9.96
C VAL A 294 8.35 4.81 10.71
N GLN A 295 9.32 4.27 9.97
CA GLN A 295 10.58 3.80 10.54
C GLN A 295 11.60 4.93 10.64
N GLU A 296 12.40 4.94 11.73
CA GLU A 296 13.57 5.80 11.87
C GLU A 296 14.55 5.59 10.71
N TYR A 297 14.80 4.35 10.31
CA TYR A 297 15.67 4.01 9.20
C TYR A 297 15.32 4.74 7.89
N THR A 298 14.02 4.91 7.59
CA THR A 298 13.55 5.55 6.35
C THR A 298 13.40 7.07 6.47
N MET A 299 12.96 7.55 7.64
CA MET A 299 12.61 8.96 7.86
C MET A 299 13.66 9.73 8.65
N GLY A 300 14.51 9.06 9.43
CA GLY A 300 15.46 9.70 10.37
C GLY A 300 16.41 10.69 9.68
N LYS A 301 16.85 10.37 8.45
CA LYS A 301 17.68 11.28 7.66
C LYS A 301 16.99 12.59 7.27
N LEU A 302 15.65 12.65 7.35
CA LEU A 302 14.88 13.88 7.11
C LEU A 302 14.80 14.76 8.38
N LEU A 303 15.10 14.22 9.56
CA LEU A 303 14.92 14.86 10.86
C LEU A 303 16.15 15.68 11.28
N VAL A 304 16.81 16.30 10.30
CA VAL A 304 18.04 17.06 10.55
C VAL A 304 17.76 18.36 11.28
N LYS A 305 18.73 18.79 12.08
CA LYS A 305 18.75 20.10 12.72
C LYS A 305 19.34 21.14 11.75
N ARG A 306 19.03 22.42 12.00
CA ARG A 306 19.62 23.54 11.23
C ARG A 306 21.15 23.52 11.23
N SER A 307 21.74 23.06 12.34
CA SER A 307 23.19 22.89 12.50
C SER A 307 23.81 21.92 11.48
N TYR A 308 23.07 20.93 10.99
CA TYR A 308 23.51 20.01 9.93
C TYR A 308 23.84 20.72 8.61
N LEU A 309 23.27 21.87 8.34
CA LEU A 309 23.41 22.62 7.09
C LEU A 309 24.63 23.58 7.11
N ARG A 310 25.49 23.45 8.09
CA ARG A 310 26.81 24.09 8.15
C ARG A 310 27.86 23.20 7.48
N PRO A 311 28.97 23.79 7.00
CA PRO A 311 30.11 23.02 6.48
C PRO A 311 30.71 22.06 7.48
#